data_7be73b48b855804ec898f3870575f9c0
#
_entry.id   7be73b48b855804ec898f3870575f9c0
#
_cell.length_a   1.000
_cell.length_b   1.000
_cell.length_c   1.000
_cell.angle_alpha   90.00
_cell.angle_beta   90.00
_cell.angle_gamma   90.00
#
_symmetry.space_group_name_H-M   'P 1'
#
loop_
_entity.id
_entity.type
_entity.pdbx_description
1 polymer ?
#
loop_
_entity_poly.entity_id
_entity_poly.type
_entity_poly.pdbx_seq_one_letter_code
_entity_poly.pdbx_strand_id
1 'polypeptide(L)' 'QEVPSEELSIEAGARLVRAELEKGLSKKDAVKLVAKQTGLPRNALYEAALQDAD' A
#
# COMPACT_ATOMS: atom_id res chain seq x y z
N GLN A 1 16.75 -10.35 8.79
CA GLN A 1 16.72 -10.27 8.39
C GLN A 1 16.38 -9.68 7.68
N GLU A 2 16.25 -9.16 7.54
CA GLU A 2 15.90 -8.74 6.93
C GLU A 2 16.16 -7.77 6.16
N VAL A 3 15.89 -7.61 5.22
CA VAL A 3 16.33 -6.58 4.34
C VAL A 3 15.31 -5.49 4.32
N PRO A 4 15.68 -4.29 4.71
CA PRO A 4 14.71 -3.20 4.83
C PRO A 4 13.96 -2.90 3.55
N SER A 5 14.64 -2.93 2.42
CA SER A 5 13.98 -2.57 1.18
C SER A 5 12.86 -3.53 0.85
N GLU A 6 12.96 -4.73 1.33
CA GLU A 6 11.90 -5.69 1.09
C GLU A 6 10.68 -5.41 1.91
N GLU A 7 10.88 -4.76 3.02
CA GLU A 7 9.75 -4.40 3.83
C GLU A 7 8.90 -3.36 3.15
N LEU A 8 9.50 -2.64 2.21
CA LEU A 8 8.77 -1.64 1.47
C LEU A 8 8.35 -2.17 0.12
N SER A 9 8.22 -3.46 0.01
CA SER A 9 7.77 -4.04 -1.24
C SER A 9 6.31 -3.66 -1.49
N ILE A 10 5.89 -3.90 -2.72
CA ILE A 10 4.51 -3.59 -3.08
C ILE A 10 3.54 -4.37 -2.22
N GLU A 11 3.89 -5.59 -1.87
CA GLU A 11 3.01 -6.38 -1.02
C GLU A 11 2.83 -5.74 0.35
N ALA A 12 3.92 -5.28 0.92
CA ALA A 12 3.83 -4.62 2.20
C ALA A 12 3.01 -3.34 2.08
N GLY A 13 3.23 -2.62 0.99
CA GLY A 13 2.46 -1.40 0.77
C GLY A 13 0.98 -1.69 0.63
N ALA A 14 0.64 -2.78 -0.04
CA ALA A 14 -0.76 -3.13 -0.21
C ALA A 14 -1.43 -3.40 1.12
N ARG A 15 -0.70 -4.02 2.03
CA ARG A 15 -1.26 -4.27 3.36
C ARG A 15 -1.52 -2.98 4.10
N LEU A 16 -0.62 -2.02 3.95
CA LEU A 16 -0.82 -0.72 4.58
C LEU A 16 -2.03 -0.03 3.98
N VAL A 17 -2.18 -0.12 2.66
CA VAL A 17 -3.34 0.47 2.01
C VAL A 17 -4.61 -0.14 2.59
N ARG A 18 -4.62 -1.43 2.76
CA ARG A 18 -5.79 -2.09 3.28
C ARG A 18 -6.12 -1.64 4.69
N ALA A 19 -5.08 -1.47 5.50
CA ALA A 19 -5.30 -0.99 6.86
C ALA A 19 -5.93 0.40 6.85
N GLU A 20 -5.48 1.25 5.93
CA GLU A 20 -6.05 2.58 5.85
C GLU A 20 -7.49 2.53 5.36
N LEU A 21 -7.80 1.60 4.48
CA LEU A 21 -9.17 1.45 4.02
C LEU A 21 -10.10 1.12 5.19
N GLU A 22 -9.61 0.30 6.09
CA GLU A 22 -10.43 -0.09 7.24
C GLU A 22 -10.67 1.09 8.17
N LYS A 23 -9.81 2.08 8.09
CA LYS A 23 -10.01 3.29 8.88
C LYS A 23 -11.05 4.21 8.29
N GLY A 24 -11.52 3.91 7.10
CA GLY A 24 -12.52 4.73 6.47
C GLY A 24 -12.03 5.56 5.31
N LEU A 25 -10.75 5.41 4.97
CA LEU A 25 -10.22 6.15 3.84
C LEU A 25 -10.65 5.50 2.53
N SER A 26 -10.78 6.33 1.50
CA SER A 26 -11.04 5.78 0.19
C SER A 26 -9.78 5.09 -0.33
N LYS A 27 -9.95 4.23 -1.32
CA LYS A 27 -8.82 3.52 -1.88
C LYS A 27 -7.79 4.51 -2.43
N LYS A 28 -8.25 5.52 -3.12
CA LYS A 28 -7.35 6.50 -3.68
C LYS A 28 -6.56 7.21 -2.59
N ASP A 29 -7.24 7.59 -1.53
CA ASP A 29 -6.57 8.28 -0.44
C ASP A 29 -5.60 7.35 0.27
N ALA A 30 -6.00 6.11 0.48
CA ALA A 30 -5.15 5.16 1.16
C ALA A 30 -3.87 4.91 0.36
N VAL A 31 -4.01 4.72 -0.94
CA VAL A 31 -2.85 4.51 -1.79
C VAL A 31 -1.94 5.71 -1.77
N LYS A 32 -2.52 6.89 -1.84
CA LYS A 32 -1.73 8.11 -1.84
C LYS A 32 -0.93 8.23 -0.55
N LEU A 33 -1.58 7.96 0.56
CA LEU A 33 -0.93 8.07 1.86
C LEU A 33 0.20 7.05 1.98
N VAL A 34 -0.08 5.82 1.62
CA VAL A 34 0.93 4.77 1.75
C VAL A 34 2.10 5.03 0.80
N ALA A 35 1.81 5.48 -0.40
CA ALA A 35 2.89 5.80 -1.34
C ALA A 35 3.80 6.86 -0.78
N LYS A 36 3.23 7.83 -0.11
CA LYS A 36 4.01 8.90 0.49
C LYS A 36 4.85 8.37 1.65
N GLN A 37 4.29 7.49 2.43
CA GLN A 37 4.99 6.96 3.59
C GLN A 37 6.12 6.01 3.20
N THR A 38 5.88 5.21 2.18
CA THR A 38 6.84 4.17 1.82
C THR A 38 7.71 4.53 0.64
N GLY A 39 7.30 5.52 -0.13
CA GLY A 39 8.06 5.87 -1.33
C GLY A 39 7.76 4.97 -2.51
N LEU A 40 6.78 4.11 -2.38
CA LEU A 40 6.43 3.21 -3.48
C LEU A 40 5.56 3.92 -4.51
N PRO A 41 5.58 3.44 -5.75
CA PRO A 41 4.76 4.05 -6.81
C PRO A 41 3.28 3.81 -6.55
N ARG A 42 2.50 4.85 -6.75
CA ARG A 42 1.07 4.75 -6.47
C ARG A 42 0.38 3.75 -7.40
N ASN A 43 0.80 3.73 -8.65
CA ASN A 43 0.18 2.82 -9.60
C ASN A 43 0.31 1.38 -9.16
N ALA A 44 1.51 1.01 -8.73
CA ALA A 44 1.75 -0.36 -8.29
C ALA A 44 0.96 -0.66 -7.04
N LEU A 45 0.90 0.28 -6.12
CA LEU A 45 0.13 0.09 -4.90
C LEU A 45 -1.34 -0.07 -5.19
N TYR A 46 -1.85 0.74 -6.10
CA TYR A 46 -3.26 0.68 -6.45
C TYR A 46 -3.61 -0.67 -7.05
N GLU A 47 -2.77 -1.15 -7.95
CA GLU A 47 -3.03 -2.43 -8.57
C GLU A 47 -2.95 -3.56 -7.56
N ALA A 48 -1.96 -3.49 -6.68
CA ALA A 48 -1.82 -4.52 -5.66
C ALA A 48 -3.01 -4.50 -4.73
N ALA A 49 -3.48 -3.32 -4.38
CA ALA A 49 -4.63 -3.20 -3.51
C ALA A 49 -5.89 -3.76 -4.17
N LEU A 50 -6.02 -3.54 -5.47
CA LEU A 50 -7.17 -4.08 -6.17
C LEU A 50 -7.16 -5.60 -6.16
N GLN A 51 -6.00 -6.18 -6.38
CA GLN A 51 -5.89 -7.63 -6.37
C GLN A 51 -6.12 -8.19 -5.00
N ASP A 52 -5.65 -7.47 -4.00
CA ASP A 52 -5.75 -7.96 -2.64
C ASP A 52 -7.15 -7.74 -2.06
N ALA A 53 -7.89 -6.83 -2.64
CA ALA A 53 -9.19 -6.48 -2.12
C ALA A 53 -10.23 -7.56 -2.37
N ASP A 54 -9.88 -8.55 -3.06
CA ASP A 54 -10.82 -9.58 -3.37
C ASP A 54 -11.18 -10.43 -2.15
#